data_f449ca96366884952bc6d75e650d4c6f
#
_entry.id   f449ca96366884952bc6d75e650d4c6f
#
_cell.length_a   1.000
_cell.length_b   1.000
_cell.length_c   1.000
_cell.angle_alpha   90.00
_cell.angle_beta   90.00
_cell.angle_gamma   90.00
#
_symmetry.space_group_name_H-M   'P 1'
#
loop_
_entity.id
_entity.type
_entity.pdbx_description
1 polymer ?
#
loop_
_entity_poly.entity_id
_entity_poly.type
_entity_poly.pdbx_seq_one_letter_code
_entity_poly.pdbx_strand_id
1 'polypeptide(L)'
;ARALAERWPTYYVTGNHEFWGGQVETIRKNLEVCGVIPLAGETETVTVRGQALQLCGVDDPAVGESAWSAQLAAVSSTGEDGLFRVLLSHRPERAEDYVGRGFDLVLSGHAHGGQWRIPGILNGLMAPNQGLFPQYAGGAYDLEGGTTLIVSRGLARESTRVPRLCNPPEVVVIDLLPAET
;
A
#
# COMPACT_ATOMS: atom_id res chain seq x y z
N ALA A 1 -11.95 12.06 -1.05
CA ALA A 1 -10.71 12.54 -0.51
C ALA A 1 -10.96 13.60 0.56
N ARG A 2 -11.51 14.80 0.23
CA ARG A 2 -11.68 15.92 1.15
C ARG A 2 -12.38 15.55 2.47
N ALA A 3 -13.53 14.87 2.43
CA ALA A 3 -14.28 14.50 3.62
C ALA A 3 -13.52 13.56 4.59
N LEU A 4 -12.52 12.83 4.08
CA LEU A 4 -11.62 12.04 4.92
C LEU A 4 -10.53 12.94 5.51
N ALA A 5 -9.89 13.76 4.68
CA ALA A 5 -8.79 14.62 5.09
C ALA A 5 -9.21 15.71 6.11
N GLU A 6 -10.48 16.16 6.07
CA GLU A 6 -11.05 17.06 7.07
C GLU A 6 -11.20 16.43 8.46
N ARG A 7 -11.17 15.10 8.55
CA ARG A 7 -11.40 14.37 9.82
C ARG A 7 -10.16 13.67 10.33
N TRP A 8 -9.30 13.17 9.41
CA TRP A 8 -8.13 12.37 9.76
C TRP A 8 -6.96 12.71 8.84
N PRO A 9 -5.71 12.66 9.35
CA PRO A 9 -4.54 12.66 8.47
C PRO A 9 -4.70 11.58 7.41
N THR A 10 -4.64 11.99 6.15
CA THR A 10 -4.92 11.10 5.02
C THR A 10 -3.72 11.13 4.07
N TYR A 11 -3.15 9.97 3.83
CA TYR A 11 -1.96 9.80 2.99
C TYR A 11 -2.29 9.05 1.71
N TYR A 12 -1.49 9.29 0.69
CA TYR A 12 -1.70 8.71 -0.63
C TYR A 12 -0.39 8.33 -1.28
N VAL A 13 -0.36 7.18 -1.94
CA VAL A 13 0.68 6.79 -2.88
C VAL A 13 0.04 6.46 -4.23
N THR A 14 0.78 6.64 -5.32
CA THR A 14 0.29 6.36 -6.67
C THR A 14 0.14 4.87 -6.91
N GLY A 15 -0.78 4.51 -7.82
CA GLY A 15 -0.83 3.22 -8.47
C GLY A 15 -0.42 3.33 -9.94
N ASN A 16 -0.41 2.21 -10.65
CA ASN A 16 -0.06 2.16 -12.07
C ASN A 16 -1.02 2.94 -12.97
N HIS A 17 -2.29 3.05 -12.59
CA HIS A 17 -3.30 3.75 -13.39
C HIS A 17 -3.03 5.26 -13.50
N GLU A 18 -2.49 5.88 -12.47
CA GLU A 18 -2.12 7.29 -12.46
C GLU A 18 -1.03 7.56 -13.51
N PHE A 19 -0.02 6.70 -13.59
CA PHE A 19 1.05 6.81 -14.58
C PHE A 19 0.55 6.51 -15.99
N TRP A 20 -0.23 5.46 -16.18
CA TRP A 20 -0.80 5.12 -17.49
C TRP A 20 -1.75 6.18 -18.02
N GLY A 21 -2.46 6.88 -17.12
CA GLY A 21 -3.32 8.00 -17.46
C GLY A 21 -2.56 9.29 -17.79
N GLY A 22 -1.26 9.36 -17.49
CA GLY A 22 -0.41 10.53 -17.72
C GLY A 22 -0.80 11.77 -16.90
N GLN A 23 -1.53 11.59 -15.79
CA GLN A 23 -2.09 12.69 -15.00
C GLN A 23 -1.60 12.73 -13.55
N VAL A 24 -0.47 12.09 -13.25
CA VAL A 24 0.06 11.95 -11.88
C VAL A 24 0.13 13.30 -11.15
N GLU A 25 0.77 14.30 -11.75
CA GLU A 25 0.94 15.62 -11.14
C GLU A 25 -0.39 16.34 -10.90
N THR A 26 -1.34 16.21 -11.83
CA THR A 26 -2.69 16.79 -11.66
C THR A 26 -3.44 16.11 -10.52
N ILE A 27 -3.34 14.80 -10.42
CA ILE A 27 -3.99 14.01 -9.36
C ILE A 27 -3.39 14.38 -8.00
N ARG A 28 -2.06 14.46 -7.87
CA ARG A 28 -1.38 14.87 -6.64
C ARG A 28 -1.84 16.25 -6.19
N LYS A 29 -1.77 17.25 -7.06
CA LYS A 29 -2.22 18.63 -6.76
C LYS A 29 -3.69 18.68 -6.31
N ASN A 30 -4.56 17.93 -6.97
CA ASN A 30 -5.97 17.86 -6.58
C ASN A 30 -6.17 17.20 -5.21
N LEU A 31 -5.37 16.21 -4.87
CA LEU A 31 -5.38 15.55 -3.56
C LEU A 31 -4.87 16.49 -2.47
N GLU A 32 -3.77 17.20 -2.72
CA GLU A 32 -3.21 18.23 -1.81
C GLU A 32 -4.24 19.34 -1.52
N VAL A 33 -4.93 19.84 -2.55
CA VAL A 33 -6.02 20.82 -2.38
C VAL A 33 -7.19 20.25 -1.54
N CYS A 34 -7.33 18.92 -1.50
CA CYS A 34 -8.28 18.24 -0.63
C CYS A 34 -7.75 17.98 0.78
N GLY A 35 -6.49 18.32 1.09
CA GLY A 35 -5.85 18.07 2.37
C GLY A 35 -5.26 16.66 2.51
N VAL A 36 -5.12 15.91 1.41
CA VAL A 36 -4.44 14.61 1.39
C VAL A 36 -2.95 14.83 1.17
N ILE A 37 -2.12 14.06 1.83
CA ILE A 37 -0.66 14.13 1.77
C ILE A 37 -0.16 13.03 0.82
N PRO A 38 0.27 13.35 -0.41
CA PRO A 38 0.92 12.37 -1.28
C PRO A 38 2.36 12.12 -0.82
N LEU A 39 2.78 10.85 -0.90
CA LEU A 39 4.14 10.41 -0.60
C LEU A 39 4.74 9.75 -1.85
N ALA A 40 5.97 10.14 -2.19
CA ALA A 40 6.70 9.66 -3.38
C ALA A 40 8.22 9.54 -3.11
N GLY A 41 8.59 8.84 -2.07
CA GLY A 41 9.94 8.71 -1.56
C GLY A 41 10.18 9.50 -0.27
N GLU A 42 9.10 9.93 0.39
CA GLU A 42 9.15 10.67 1.65
C GLU A 42 8.75 9.79 2.84
N THR A 43 9.21 10.22 4.00
CA THR A 43 8.87 9.67 5.32
C THR A 43 8.30 10.77 6.20
N GLU A 44 7.13 10.55 6.76
CA GLU A 44 6.45 11.42 7.72
C GLU A 44 6.39 10.79 9.11
N THR A 45 6.75 11.55 10.14
CA THR A 45 6.57 11.11 11.53
C THR A 45 5.21 11.56 12.03
N VAL A 46 4.35 10.60 12.31
CA VAL A 46 2.97 10.84 12.74
C VAL A 46 2.84 10.51 14.22
N THR A 47 2.32 11.44 15.01
CA THR A 47 2.05 11.20 16.43
C THR A 47 0.56 10.96 16.67
N VAL A 48 0.23 9.80 17.20
CA VAL A 48 -1.14 9.40 17.53
C VAL A 48 -1.21 9.03 19.01
N ARG A 49 -2.04 9.73 19.78
CA ARG A 49 -2.22 9.49 21.22
C ARG A 49 -0.92 9.50 22.02
N GLY A 50 0.03 10.36 21.62
CA GLY A 50 1.33 10.49 22.28
C GLY A 50 2.39 9.44 21.84
N GLN A 51 2.06 8.57 20.93
CA GLN A 51 2.99 7.60 20.34
C GLN A 51 3.34 8.01 18.91
N ALA A 52 4.62 7.99 18.58
CA ALA A 52 5.10 8.30 17.24
C ALA A 52 5.27 7.03 16.41
N LEU A 53 4.97 7.13 15.13
CA LEU A 53 5.28 6.12 14.11
C LEU A 53 5.79 6.82 12.84
N GLN A 54 6.51 6.11 12.00
CA GLN A 54 6.92 6.60 10.70
C GLN A 54 6.04 6.04 9.59
N LEU A 55 5.53 6.94 8.76
CA LEU A 55 4.78 6.60 7.56
C LEU A 55 5.62 6.93 6.34
N CYS A 56 6.03 5.90 5.62
CA CYS A 56 6.85 5.97 4.42
C CYS A 56 5.96 5.73 3.20
N GLY A 57 6.25 6.37 2.08
CA GLY A 57 5.50 6.11 0.84
C GLY A 57 6.39 6.12 -0.38
N VAL A 58 6.10 5.25 -1.33
CA VAL A 58 6.75 5.20 -2.63
C VAL A 58 5.72 5.18 -3.74
N ASP A 59 6.09 5.73 -4.89
CA ASP A 59 5.28 5.64 -6.10
C ASP A 59 5.11 4.19 -6.58
N ASP A 60 4.19 3.98 -7.51
CA ASP A 60 4.14 2.73 -8.28
C ASP A 60 5.38 2.60 -9.17
N PRO A 61 5.96 1.39 -9.35
CA PRO A 61 7.08 1.16 -10.26
C PRO A 61 6.85 1.62 -11.71
N ALA A 62 5.62 1.95 -12.09
CA ALA A 62 5.32 2.58 -13.37
C ALA A 62 5.96 3.98 -13.53
N VAL A 63 6.45 4.60 -12.46
CA VAL A 63 7.31 5.80 -12.51
C VAL A 63 8.65 5.53 -13.20
N GLY A 64 9.04 4.28 -13.30
CA GLY A 64 10.32 3.77 -13.79
C GLY A 64 11.11 3.10 -12.67
N GLU A 65 11.69 1.93 -12.97
CA GLU A 65 12.36 1.07 -11.99
C GLU A 65 13.47 1.80 -11.21
N SER A 66 14.27 2.62 -11.88
CA SER A 66 15.35 3.38 -11.25
C SER A 66 14.84 4.43 -10.26
N ALA A 67 13.77 5.16 -10.64
CA ALA A 67 13.16 6.16 -9.77
C ALA A 67 12.50 5.51 -8.55
N TRP A 68 11.75 4.44 -8.79
CA TRP A 68 11.12 3.66 -7.73
C TRP A 68 12.14 3.09 -6.72
N SER A 69 13.22 2.48 -7.23
CA SER A 69 14.29 1.93 -6.38
C SER A 69 14.99 3.02 -5.57
N ALA A 70 15.18 4.21 -6.15
CA ALA A 70 15.75 5.36 -5.45
C ALA A 70 14.82 5.85 -4.32
N GLN A 71 13.51 5.94 -4.57
CA GLN A 71 12.52 6.29 -3.55
C GLN A 71 12.51 5.26 -2.41
N LEU A 72 12.48 3.97 -2.75
CA LEU A 72 12.49 2.89 -1.75
C LEU A 72 13.77 2.92 -0.90
N ALA A 73 14.93 3.17 -1.52
CA ALA A 73 16.20 3.33 -0.81
C ALA A 73 16.18 4.56 0.11
N ALA A 74 15.63 5.69 -0.35
CA ALA A 74 15.51 6.90 0.45
C ALA A 74 14.68 6.66 1.72
N VAL A 75 13.46 6.10 1.59
CA VAL A 75 12.61 5.83 2.75
C VAL A 75 13.18 4.72 3.66
N SER A 76 13.99 3.81 3.13
CA SER A 76 14.65 2.78 3.95
C SER A 76 15.77 3.37 4.82
N SER A 77 16.43 4.44 4.37
CA SER A 77 17.57 5.07 5.07
C SER A 77 17.14 6.08 6.14
N THR A 78 15.89 6.53 6.15
CA THR A 78 15.37 7.55 7.07
C THR A 78 14.77 6.99 8.35
N GLY A 79 14.96 5.69 8.63
CA GLY A 79 14.45 5.05 9.84
C GLY A 79 15.04 5.67 11.12
N GLU A 80 14.18 6.08 12.05
CA GLU A 80 14.56 6.42 13.42
C GLU A 80 14.47 5.16 14.27
N ASP A 81 15.50 4.89 15.06
CA ASP A 81 15.58 3.71 15.91
C ASP A 81 14.40 3.64 16.88
N GLY A 82 13.72 2.51 16.89
CA GLY A 82 12.63 2.20 17.82
C GLY A 82 11.25 2.74 17.44
N LEU A 83 11.08 3.43 16.32
CA LEU A 83 9.75 3.79 15.82
C LEU A 83 9.16 2.69 14.96
N PHE A 84 7.85 2.44 15.12
CA PHE A 84 7.10 1.55 14.23
C PHE A 84 6.98 2.16 12.85
N ARG A 85 7.35 1.41 11.82
CA ARG A 85 7.47 1.91 10.45
C ARG A 85 6.49 1.26 9.50
N VAL A 86 5.66 2.08 8.86
CA VAL A 86 4.65 1.67 7.89
C VAL A 86 5.06 2.13 6.50
N LEU A 87 5.18 1.20 5.55
CA LEU A 87 5.37 1.52 4.14
C LEU A 87 4.05 1.48 3.39
N LEU A 88 3.73 2.55 2.68
CA LEU A 88 2.68 2.57 1.66
C LEU A 88 3.31 2.28 0.29
N SER A 89 2.90 1.20 -0.35
CA SER A 89 3.35 0.84 -1.70
C SER A 89 2.25 0.08 -2.43
N HIS A 90 2.00 0.45 -3.69
CA HIS A 90 0.88 -0.12 -4.44
C HIS A 90 1.03 -1.60 -4.78
N ARG A 91 2.28 -2.10 -4.97
CA ARG A 91 2.62 -3.39 -5.56
C ARG A 91 2.94 -4.48 -4.52
N PRO A 92 2.01 -5.40 -4.21
CA PRO A 92 2.29 -6.49 -3.27
C PRO A 92 3.28 -7.54 -3.82
N GLU A 93 3.37 -7.69 -5.14
CA GLU A 93 4.32 -8.61 -5.77
C GLU A 93 5.79 -8.20 -5.63
N ARG A 94 6.03 -6.99 -5.12
CA ARG A 94 7.39 -6.50 -4.79
C ARG A 94 7.76 -6.80 -3.32
N ALA A 95 7.08 -7.73 -2.68
CA ALA A 95 7.28 -8.06 -1.27
C ALA A 95 8.74 -8.34 -0.90
N GLU A 96 9.49 -9.02 -1.78
CA GLU A 96 10.91 -9.30 -1.58
C GLU A 96 11.77 -8.03 -1.51
N ASP A 97 11.36 -6.95 -2.21
CA ASP A 97 12.07 -5.68 -2.16
C ASP A 97 11.85 -4.93 -0.84
N TYR A 98 10.83 -5.27 -0.08
CA TYR A 98 10.51 -4.63 1.20
C TYR A 98 11.18 -5.29 2.40
N VAL A 99 11.50 -6.58 2.27
CA VAL A 99 12.14 -7.37 3.31
C VAL A 99 13.52 -6.82 3.69
N GLY A 100 13.81 -6.79 4.99
CA GLY A 100 15.12 -6.36 5.50
C GLY A 100 15.41 -4.87 5.40
N ARG A 101 14.39 -4.05 5.07
CA ARG A 101 14.51 -2.58 4.96
C ARG A 101 14.01 -1.81 6.18
N GLY A 102 13.72 -2.52 7.27
CA GLY A 102 13.29 -1.92 8.53
C GLY A 102 11.84 -1.43 8.53
N PHE A 103 10.98 -1.99 7.69
CA PHE A 103 9.53 -1.77 7.76
C PHE A 103 8.88 -2.86 8.61
N ASP A 104 8.03 -2.46 9.56
CA ASP A 104 7.24 -3.38 10.38
C ASP A 104 5.96 -3.79 9.65
N LEU A 105 5.37 -2.86 8.89
CA LEU A 105 4.13 -3.05 8.18
C LEU A 105 4.22 -2.48 6.77
N VAL A 106 3.75 -3.23 5.78
CA VAL A 106 3.59 -2.77 4.40
C VAL A 106 2.12 -2.84 4.02
N LEU A 107 1.58 -1.75 3.50
CA LEU A 107 0.21 -1.65 3.01
C LEU A 107 0.19 -1.57 1.49
N SER A 108 -0.47 -2.52 0.84
CA SER A 108 -0.53 -2.60 -0.61
C SER A 108 -1.95 -2.81 -1.13
N GLY A 109 -2.13 -2.58 -2.42
CA GLY A 109 -3.36 -2.83 -3.16
C GLY A 109 -3.13 -3.66 -4.41
N HIS A 110 -3.43 -3.14 -5.59
CA HIS A 110 -3.12 -3.64 -6.93
C HIS A 110 -3.69 -5.01 -7.32
N ALA A 111 -3.67 -5.98 -6.42
CA ALA A 111 -4.06 -7.37 -6.69
C ALA A 111 -5.56 -7.59 -6.91
N HIS A 112 -6.40 -6.59 -6.60
CA HIS A 112 -7.87 -6.66 -6.73
C HIS A 112 -8.51 -7.89 -6.06
N GLY A 113 -7.89 -8.42 -5.00
CA GLY A 113 -8.33 -9.65 -4.35
C GLY A 113 -8.23 -10.89 -5.23
N GLY A 114 -7.38 -10.87 -6.27
CA GLY A 114 -7.23 -11.97 -7.21
C GLY A 114 -8.47 -12.23 -8.08
N GLN A 115 -9.32 -11.23 -8.29
CA GLN A 115 -10.56 -11.20 -9.09
C GLN A 115 -11.60 -12.24 -8.64
N TRP A 116 -11.35 -13.52 -8.84
CA TRP A 116 -12.23 -14.63 -8.46
C TRP A 116 -11.67 -15.33 -7.22
N ARG A 117 -12.52 -15.53 -6.25
CA ARG A 117 -12.16 -16.17 -4.97
C ARG A 117 -13.13 -17.29 -4.67
N ILE A 118 -12.67 -18.29 -3.94
CA ILE A 118 -13.50 -19.31 -3.30
C ILE A 118 -13.13 -19.26 -1.81
N PRO A 119 -13.98 -18.68 -0.96
CA PRO A 119 -13.67 -18.54 0.47
C PRO A 119 -13.25 -19.87 1.11
N GLY A 120 -12.12 -19.85 1.82
CA GLY A 120 -11.54 -21.03 2.46
C GLY A 120 -10.78 -22.00 1.53
N ILE A 121 -10.82 -21.81 0.20
CA ILE A 121 -10.17 -22.68 -0.78
C ILE A 121 -9.20 -21.93 -1.66
N LEU A 122 -9.65 -20.81 -2.24
CA LEU A 122 -8.86 -20.03 -3.20
C LEU A 122 -8.87 -18.54 -2.82
N ASN A 123 -7.71 -18.04 -2.42
CA ASN A 123 -7.57 -16.62 -2.05
C ASN A 123 -7.58 -15.66 -3.25
N GLY A 124 -7.32 -16.14 -4.45
CA GLY A 124 -7.42 -15.39 -5.69
C GLY A 124 -7.04 -16.23 -6.89
N LEU A 125 -7.76 -16.06 -8.01
CA LEU A 125 -7.47 -16.82 -9.22
C LEU A 125 -6.40 -16.15 -10.07
N MET A 126 -6.46 -14.81 -10.20
CA MET A 126 -5.52 -14.06 -11.03
C MET A 126 -5.33 -12.64 -10.50
N ALA A 127 -4.10 -12.17 -10.52
CA ALA A 127 -3.79 -10.77 -10.19
C ALA A 127 -2.81 -10.16 -11.20
N PRO A 128 -2.86 -8.82 -11.41
CA PRO A 128 -1.88 -8.14 -12.22
C PRO A 128 -0.47 -8.43 -11.72
N ASN A 129 0.47 -8.60 -12.63
CA ASN A 129 1.89 -8.87 -12.37
C ASN A 129 2.22 -10.15 -11.58
N GLN A 130 1.21 -10.92 -11.15
CA GLN A 130 1.38 -12.20 -10.46
C GLN A 130 0.83 -13.39 -11.27
N GLY A 131 0.01 -13.14 -12.30
CA GLY A 131 -0.58 -14.18 -13.12
C GLY A 131 -1.67 -15.00 -12.41
N LEU A 132 -1.70 -16.31 -12.67
CA LEU A 132 -2.65 -17.22 -12.04
C LEU A 132 -2.16 -17.67 -10.66
N PHE A 133 -3.10 -17.82 -9.72
CA PHE A 133 -2.85 -18.22 -8.34
C PHE A 133 -1.85 -17.29 -7.63
N PRO A 134 -2.15 -15.98 -7.57
CA PRO A 134 -1.25 -14.98 -7.02
C PRO A 134 -0.92 -15.27 -5.56
N GLN A 135 0.34 -15.09 -5.19
CA GLN A 135 0.82 -15.25 -3.82
C GLN A 135 0.18 -14.21 -2.89
N TYR A 136 0.07 -12.97 -3.37
CA TYR A 136 -0.41 -11.83 -2.59
C TYR A 136 -1.69 -11.25 -3.19
N ALA A 137 -2.83 -11.93 -2.97
CA ALA A 137 -4.12 -11.52 -3.55
C ALA A 137 -4.92 -10.57 -2.64
N GLY A 138 -4.89 -10.80 -1.34
CA GLY A 138 -5.63 -10.02 -0.34
C GLY A 138 -5.55 -10.68 1.04
N GLY A 139 -5.49 -9.86 2.09
CA GLY A 139 -5.28 -10.29 3.47
C GLY A 139 -3.91 -9.94 4.01
N ALA A 140 -3.52 -10.54 5.13
CA ALA A 140 -2.25 -10.34 5.79
C ALA A 140 -1.28 -11.50 5.51
N TYR A 141 -0.01 -11.17 5.35
CA TYR A 141 1.08 -12.11 5.09
C TYR A 141 2.28 -11.73 5.93
N ASP A 142 2.84 -12.69 6.63
CA ASP A 142 4.08 -12.51 7.34
C ASP A 142 5.25 -12.75 6.37
N LEU A 143 6.06 -11.72 6.17
CA LEU A 143 7.25 -11.77 5.34
C LEU A 143 8.46 -12.12 6.21
N GLU A 144 9.56 -12.51 5.56
CA GLU A 144 10.81 -12.73 6.26
C GLU A 144 11.29 -11.45 6.99
N GLY A 145 12.02 -11.61 8.09
CA GLY A 145 12.56 -10.49 8.86
C GLY A 145 11.54 -9.75 9.74
N GLY A 146 10.33 -10.29 9.93
CA GLY A 146 9.33 -9.75 10.85
C GLY A 146 8.44 -8.64 10.25
N THR A 147 8.52 -8.40 8.95
CA THR A 147 7.65 -7.46 8.25
C THR A 147 6.29 -8.10 7.97
N THR A 148 5.19 -7.41 8.27
CA THR A 148 3.84 -7.84 7.87
C THR A 148 3.40 -7.08 6.61
N LEU A 149 2.96 -7.81 5.59
CA LEU A 149 2.35 -7.22 4.38
C LEU A 149 0.83 -7.38 4.45
N ILE A 150 0.10 -6.28 4.33
CA ILE A 150 -1.37 -6.29 4.21
C ILE A 150 -1.76 -5.82 2.81
N VAL A 151 -2.50 -6.68 2.11
CA VAL A 151 -2.97 -6.41 0.75
C VAL A 151 -4.47 -6.16 0.77
N SER A 152 -4.87 -4.94 0.43
CA SER A 152 -6.28 -4.57 0.27
C SER A 152 -6.83 -5.07 -1.07
N ARG A 153 -8.06 -5.57 -1.05
CA ARG A 153 -8.80 -5.90 -2.26
C ARG A 153 -9.31 -4.67 -3.00
N GLY A 154 -9.28 -3.50 -2.34
CA GLY A 154 -9.73 -2.23 -2.89
C GLY A 154 -11.25 -2.07 -2.93
N LEU A 155 -11.67 -0.83 -3.23
CA LEU A 155 -13.07 -0.39 -3.17
C LEU A 155 -13.83 -0.52 -4.50
N ALA A 156 -13.13 -0.66 -5.62
CA ALA A 156 -13.77 -0.71 -6.93
C ALA A 156 -14.58 -2.01 -7.12
N ARG A 157 -15.84 -1.89 -7.52
CA ARG A 157 -16.68 -3.04 -7.90
C ARG A 157 -16.28 -3.62 -9.25
N GLU A 158 -15.95 -2.75 -10.19
CA GLU A 158 -15.62 -3.07 -11.56
C GLU A 158 -14.26 -2.45 -11.87
N SER A 159 -13.20 -3.20 -11.64
CA SER A 159 -11.84 -2.66 -11.79
C SER A 159 -11.15 -3.08 -13.08
N THR A 160 -11.71 -4.06 -13.80
CA THR A 160 -11.09 -4.62 -15.00
C THR A 160 -12.14 -5.22 -15.93
N ARG A 161 -11.70 -5.71 -17.10
CA ARG A 161 -12.54 -6.52 -18.02
C ARG A 161 -13.00 -7.85 -17.40
N VAL A 162 -12.35 -8.27 -16.31
CA VAL A 162 -12.71 -9.49 -15.56
C VAL A 162 -13.48 -9.06 -14.32
N PRO A 163 -14.77 -9.45 -14.18
CA PRO A 163 -15.56 -9.08 -13.02
C PRO A 163 -15.05 -9.78 -11.75
N ARG A 164 -15.34 -9.19 -10.59
CA ARG A 164 -15.07 -9.83 -9.30
C ARG A 164 -16.12 -10.92 -9.02
N LEU A 165 -15.67 -12.10 -8.60
CA LEU A 165 -16.54 -13.21 -8.19
C LEU A 165 -16.18 -13.63 -6.77
N CYS A 166 -17.18 -13.64 -5.86
CA CYS A 166 -17.00 -13.89 -4.43
C CYS A 166 -15.90 -13.04 -3.78
N ASN A 167 -15.73 -11.84 -4.28
CA ASN A 167 -14.63 -10.92 -3.95
C ASN A 167 -15.19 -9.49 -3.80
N PRO A 168 -15.95 -9.21 -2.72
CA PRO A 168 -16.53 -7.88 -2.52
C PRO A 168 -15.44 -6.83 -2.28
N PRO A 169 -15.71 -5.56 -2.61
CA PRO A 169 -14.88 -4.44 -2.18
C PRO A 169 -14.71 -4.41 -0.65
N GLU A 170 -13.58 -3.90 -0.18
CA GLU A 170 -13.33 -3.77 1.26
C GLU A 170 -12.61 -2.47 1.61
N VAL A 171 -12.85 -2.02 2.84
CA VAL A 171 -11.98 -1.10 3.57
C VAL A 171 -11.26 -1.93 4.62
N VAL A 172 -9.94 -1.90 4.61
CA VAL A 172 -9.13 -2.57 5.63
C VAL A 172 -8.98 -1.63 6.83
N VAL A 173 -9.33 -2.12 8.01
CA VAL A 173 -9.09 -1.44 9.28
C VAL A 173 -8.00 -2.19 10.01
N ILE A 174 -6.99 -1.47 10.51
CA ILE A 174 -5.83 -2.04 11.19
C ILE A 174 -5.69 -1.34 12.53
N ASP A 175 -5.74 -2.11 13.59
CA ASP A 175 -5.44 -1.63 14.94
C ASP A 175 -3.97 -1.93 15.27
N LEU A 176 -3.18 -0.88 15.47
CA LEU A 176 -1.82 -1.00 15.97
C LEU A 176 -1.87 -0.97 17.51
N LEU A 177 -1.44 -2.04 18.14
CA LEU A 177 -1.39 -2.17 19.57
C LEU A 177 0.05 -2.09 20.08
N PRO A 178 0.30 -1.55 21.28
CA PRO A 178 1.60 -1.66 21.91
C PRO A 178 2.03 -3.13 22.02
N ALA A 179 3.33 -3.40 21.87
CA ALA A 179 3.84 -4.74 22.16
C ALA A 179 3.56 -5.11 23.62
N GLU A 180 3.11 -6.32 23.85
CA GLU A 180 2.99 -6.84 25.23
C GLU A 180 4.39 -6.94 25.82
N THR A 181 4.61 -6.27 26.96
CA THR A 181 5.87 -6.26 27.72
C THR A 181 6.01 -7.51 28.58
#